data_88d39ad8177d24e11278c159d8363a85
#
_entry.id   88d39ad8177d24e11278c159d8363a85
#
_cell.length_a   1.000
_cell.length_b   1.000
_cell.length_c   1.000
_cell.angle_alpha   90.00
_cell.angle_beta   90.00
_cell.angle_gamma   90.00
#
_symmetry.space_group_name_H-M   'P 1'
#
loop_
_entity.id
_entity.type
_entity.pdbx_description
1 polymer ?
#
loop_
_entity_poly.entity_id
_entity_poly.type
_entity_poly.pdbx_seq_one_letter_code
_entity_poly.pdbx_strand_id
1 'polypeptide(L)'
;MPKPLNVIVACTENRVIGRDGRPAWSLPEDTAFFHTQTAGQIVVLGRICFETWPAAVRDGRRPVVVSRRRDLARPGVAVAPSLSVALEIAETLPGEIYICGGQKIYEETLALPASRPLRLYLTLLHAEIPGDRFFPDWRQQRWTEISRRESADKNFRYTFLALDRIPT
;
A
#
# COMPACT_ATOMS: atom_id res chain seq x y z
N MET A 1 -11.53 -9.80 16.98
CA MET A 1 -10.18 -9.31 16.62
C MET A 1 -10.23 -8.66 15.23
N PRO A 2 -9.73 -7.44 15.11
CA PRO A 2 -9.67 -6.82 13.77
C PRO A 2 -8.70 -7.58 12.86
N LYS A 3 -8.99 -7.54 11.56
CA LYS A 3 -8.13 -8.17 10.57
C LYS A 3 -6.75 -7.53 10.58
N PRO A 4 -5.67 -8.30 10.38
CA PRO A 4 -4.36 -7.72 10.16
C PRO A 4 -4.37 -6.80 8.94
N LEU A 5 -3.56 -5.76 8.97
CA LEU A 5 -3.39 -4.85 7.83
C LEU A 5 -2.14 -5.24 7.06
N ASN A 6 -2.26 -5.28 5.74
CA ASN A 6 -1.14 -5.50 4.84
C ASN A 6 -0.85 -4.18 4.13
N VAL A 7 0.29 -3.57 4.42
CA VAL A 7 0.75 -2.39 3.69
C VAL A 7 1.59 -2.87 2.53
N ILE A 8 1.28 -2.45 1.32
CA ILE A 8 2.04 -2.84 0.13
C ILE A 8 2.54 -1.59 -0.57
N VAL A 9 3.84 -1.53 -0.80
CA VAL A 9 4.50 -0.32 -1.32
C VAL A 9 5.84 -0.67 -1.97
N ALA A 10 6.22 0.11 -2.96
CA ALA A 10 7.59 0.15 -3.47
C ALA A 10 8.14 1.56 -3.24
N CYS A 11 9.34 1.66 -2.72
CA CYS A 11 10.01 2.95 -2.54
C CYS A 11 11.52 2.84 -2.72
N THR A 12 12.15 3.98 -2.98
CA THR A 12 13.60 4.09 -3.09
C THR A 12 14.26 4.12 -1.72
N GLU A 13 15.60 4.10 -1.69
CA GLU A 13 16.36 4.25 -0.43
C GLU A 13 16.05 5.58 0.28
N ASN A 14 15.79 6.64 -0.47
CA ASN A 14 15.33 7.92 0.07
C ASN A 14 13.81 8.01 0.20
N ARG A 15 13.11 6.88 0.17
CA ARG A 15 11.68 6.69 0.44
C ARG A 15 10.73 7.35 -0.56
N VAL A 16 11.19 7.66 -1.75
CA VAL A 16 10.32 8.22 -2.80
C VAL A 16 9.37 7.14 -3.32
N ILE A 17 8.09 7.49 -3.42
CA ILE A 17 7.05 6.63 -4.00
C ILE A 17 6.40 7.27 -5.23
N GLY A 18 6.58 8.56 -5.45
CA GLY A 18 5.99 9.23 -6.60
C GLY A 18 6.61 10.56 -6.90
N ARG A 19 6.33 11.04 -8.12
CA ARG A 19 6.78 12.32 -8.63
C ARG A 19 5.72 12.86 -9.60
N ASP A 20 5.27 14.08 -9.37
CA ASP A 20 4.28 14.74 -10.23
C ASP A 20 3.02 13.89 -10.47
N GLY A 21 2.53 13.23 -9.40
CA GLY A 21 1.31 12.42 -9.45
C GLY A 21 1.46 11.05 -10.10
N ARG A 22 2.68 10.60 -10.37
CA ARG A 22 2.99 9.31 -11.00
C ARG A 22 4.06 8.56 -10.21
N PRO A 23 4.18 7.24 -10.37
CA PRO A 23 5.35 6.54 -9.87
C PRO A 23 6.61 7.13 -10.50
N ALA A 24 7.68 7.25 -9.69
CA ALA A 24 8.92 7.87 -10.16
C ALA A 24 9.80 6.91 -10.97
N TRP A 25 9.39 5.64 -11.08
CA TRP A 25 10.11 4.58 -11.79
C TRP A 25 9.12 3.56 -12.33
N SER A 26 9.60 2.60 -13.11
CA SER A 26 8.83 1.46 -13.58
C SER A 26 9.57 0.18 -13.24
N LEU A 27 8.89 -0.73 -12.55
CA LEU A 27 9.37 -2.06 -12.17
C LEU A 27 8.31 -3.10 -12.55
N PRO A 28 8.39 -3.69 -13.76
CA PRO A 28 7.37 -4.65 -14.20
C PRO A 28 7.18 -5.84 -13.27
N GLU A 29 8.26 -6.37 -12.70
CA GLU A 29 8.17 -7.48 -11.75
C GLU A 29 7.40 -7.08 -10.49
N ASP A 30 7.65 -5.87 -9.98
CA ASP A 30 6.94 -5.35 -8.81
C ASP A 30 5.46 -5.09 -9.11
N THR A 31 5.17 -4.55 -10.28
CA THR A 31 3.78 -4.34 -10.72
C THR A 31 3.03 -5.67 -10.77
N ALA A 32 3.65 -6.71 -11.31
CA ALA A 32 3.07 -8.06 -11.36
C ALA A 32 2.85 -8.62 -9.95
N PHE A 33 3.81 -8.44 -9.05
CA PHE A 33 3.70 -8.85 -7.66
C PHE A 33 2.52 -8.16 -6.98
N PHE A 34 2.42 -6.85 -7.14
CA PHE A 34 1.34 -6.04 -6.57
C PHE A 34 -0.03 -6.52 -7.06
N HIS A 35 -0.18 -6.74 -8.36
CA HIS A 35 -1.44 -7.20 -8.93
C HIS A 35 -1.82 -8.59 -8.41
N THR A 36 -0.88 -9.52 -8.35
CA THR A 36 -1.11 -10.87 -7.85
C THR A 36 -1.50 -10.86 -6.37
N GLN A 37 -0.80 -10.07 -5.57
CA GLN A 37 -1.00 -10.02 -4.13
C GLN A 37 -2.37 -9.43 -3.76
N THR A 38 -2.85 -8.46 -4.53
CA THR A 38 -4.10 -7.76 -4.24
C THR A 38 -5.33 -8.35 -4.94
N ALA A 39 -5.17 -9.24 -5.92
CA ALA A 39 -6.29 -9.84 -6.63
C ALA A 39 -7.24 -10.56 -5.65
N GLY A 40 -8.53 -10.28 -5.75
CA GLY A 40 -9.55 -10.87 -4.88
C GLY A 40 -9.59 -10.27 -3.47
N GLN A 41 -8.77 -9.29 -3.16
CA GLN A 41 -8.65 -8.73 -1.82
C GLN A 41 -9.29 -7.34 -1.72
N ILE A 42 -9.33 -6.82 -0.49
CA ILE A 42 -9.79 -5.46 -0.20
C ILE A 42 -8.60 -4.53 -0.39
N VAL A 43 -8.79 -3.45 -1.16
CA VAL A 43 -7.73 -2.45 -1.37
C VAL A 43 -8.21 -1.10 -0.84
N VAL A 44 -7.49 -0.57 0.14
CA VAL A 44 -7.75 0.73 0.75
C VAL A 44 -6.75 1.72 0.18
N LEU A 45 -7.26 2.80 -0.42
CA LEU A 45 -6.41 3.73 -1.13
C LEU A 45 -7.07 5.11 -1.20
N GLY A 46 -6.24 6.13 -1.42
CA GLY A 46 -6.73 7.49 -1.62
C GLY A 46 -7.30 7.68 -3.03
N ARG A 47 -7.97 8.82 -3.22
CA ARG A 47 -8.66 9.13 -4.48
C ARG A 47 -7.73 9.13 -5.69
N ILE A 48 -6.59 9.80 -5.61
CA ILE A 48 -5.66 9.91 -6.75
C ILE A 48 -5.12 8.53 -7.14
N CYS A 49 -4.74 7.71 -6.16
CA CYS A 49 -4.30 6.34 -6.40
C CYS A 49 -5.40 5.53 -7.08
N PHE A 50 -6.65 5.69 -6.65
CA PHE A 50 -7.78 5.00 -7.25
C PHE A 50 -8.01 5.43 -8.70
N GLU A 51 -8.00 6.73 -8.97
CA GLU A 51 -8.24 7.27 -10.30
C GLU A 51 -7.13 6.91 -11.30
N THR A 52 -5.90 6.73 -10.81
CA THR A 52 -4.75 6.39 -11.65
C THR A 52 -4.47 4.90 -11.75
N TRP A 53 -5.29 4.07 -11.10
CA TRP A 53 -5.16 2.61 -11.15
C TRP A 53 -6.45 1.94 -11.65
N PRO A 54 -6.66 1.88 -12.98
CA PRO A 54 -7.90 1.30 -13.54
C PRO A 54 -8.16 -0.14 -13.11
N ALA A 55 -7.10 -0.93 -12.82
CA ALA A 55 -7.24 -2.31 -12.38
C ALA A 55 -7.78 -2.44 -10.94
N ALA A 56 -7.92 -1.34 -10.20
CA ALA A 56 -8.45 -1.40 -8.82
C ALA A 56 -9.85 -2.01 -8.76
N VAL A 57 -10.63 -1.90 -9.82
CA VAL A 57 -12.00 -2.45 -9.90
C VAL A 57 -12.05 -3.80 -10.60
N ARG A 58 -10.90 -4.40 -10.92
CA ARG A 58 -10.80 -5.66 -11.65
C ARG A 58 -10.31 -6.79 -10.75
N ASP A 59 -10.36 -8.01 -11.29
CA ASP A 59 -9.76 -9.21 -10.67
C ASP A 59 -10.30 -9.48 -9.27
N GLY A 60 -11.58 -9.17 -9.04
CA GLY A 60 -12.23 -9.44 -7.77
C GLY A 60 -11.83 -8.52 -6.62
N ARG A 61 -11.08 -7.47 -6.89
CA ARG A 61 -10.71 -6.49 -5.86
C ARG A 61 -11.92 -5.75 -5.35
N ARG A 62 -11.88 -5.38 -4.08
CA ARG A 62 -12.93 -4.62 -3.41
C ARG A 62 -12.34 -3.29 -2.92
N PRO A 63 -12.40 -2.22 -3.75
CA PRO A 63 -11.84 -0.93 -3.37
C PRO A 63 -12.65 -0.25 -2.28
N VAL A 64 -11.94 0.30 -1.30
CA VAL A 64 -12.46 1.24 -0.30
C VAL A 64 -11.64 2.51 -0.44
N VAL A 65 -12.23 3.53 -1.04
CA VAL A 65 -11.54 4.78 -1.36
C VAL A 65 -11.69 5.77 -0.21
N VAL A 66 -10.58 6.27 0.30
CA VAL A 66 -10.59 7.31 1.32
C VAL A 66 -10.69 8.67 0.61
N SER A 67 -11.86 9.30 0.70
CA SER A 67 -12.13 10.57 0.06
C SER A 67 -13.37 11.21 0.65
N ARG A 68 -13.42 12.54 0.64
CA ARG A 68 -14.65 13.29 0.95
C ARG A 68 -15.59 13.37 -0.24
N ARG A 69 -15.14 12.98 -1.43
CA ARG A 69 -15.93 13.00 -2.67
C ARG A 69 -16.78 11.73 -2.74
N ARG A 70 -18.05 11.83 -2.39
CA ARG A 70 -18.99 10.70 -2.41
C ARG A 70 -19.38 10.24 -3.81
N ASP A 71 -19.18 11.09 -4.82
CA ASP A 71 -19.47 10.78 -6.22
C ASP A 71 -18.61 9.64 -6.78
N LEU A 72 -17.56 9.24 -6.07
CA LEU A 72 -16.74 8.08 -6.45
C LEU A 72 -17.41 6.75 -6.11
N ALA A 73 -18.41 6.76 -5.24
CA ALA A 73 -19.11 5.54 -4.85
C ALA A 73 -19.91 4.96 -6.02
N ARG A 74 -19.80 3.66 -6.25
CA ARG A 74 -20.54 2.93 -7.27
C ARG A 74 -20.56 1.44 -6.90
N PRO A 75 -21.35 0.60 -7.60
CA PRO A 75 -21.36 -0.83 -7.29
C PRO A 75 -19.94 -1.41 -7.26
N GLY A 76 -19.60 -2.09 -6.17
CA GLY A 76 -18.27 -2.67 -5.96
C GLY A 76 -17.20 -1.71 -5.46
N VAL A 77 -17.49 -0.42 -5.29
CA VAL A 77 -16.56 0.59 -4.78
C VAL A 77 -17.20 1.32 -3.60
N ALA A 78 -16.61 1.19 -2.42
CA ALA A 78 -17.02 1.94 -1.25
C ALA A 78 -16.16 3.22 -1.11
N VAL A 79 -16.73 4.26 -0.55
CA VAL A 79 -16.03 5.51 -0.27
C VAL A 79 -16.21 5.86 1.20
N ALA A 80 -15.12 6.22 1.84
CA ALA A 80 -15.08 6.59 3.26
C ALA A 80 -14.38 7.93 3.45
N PRO A 81 -14.87 8.79 4.36
CA PRO A 81 -14.28 10.12 4.55
C PRO A 81 -12.95 10.11 5.30
N SER A 82 -12.58 8.99 5.90
CA SER A 82 -11.33 8.84 6.68
C SER A 82 -10.83 7.41 6.62
N LEU A 83 -9.56 7.22 6.99
CA LEU A 83 -8.98 5.89 7.11
C LEU A 83 -9.72 5.06 8.16
N SER A 84 -10.09 5.66 9.29
CA SER A 84 -10.81 4.96 10.35
C SER A 84 -12.13 4.35 9.83
N VAL A 85 -12.92 5.14 9.11
CA VAL A 85 -14.17 4.65 8.52
C VAL A 85 -13.90 3.63 7.43
N ALA A 86 -12.86 3.84 6.62
CA ALA A 86 -12.48 2.88 5.58
C ALA A 86 -12.14 1.50 6.17
N LEU A 87 -11.43 1.48 7.28
CA LEU A 87 -11.08 0.23 7.96
C LEU A 87 -12.32 -0.45 8.56
N GLU A 88 -13.26 0.32 9.08
CA GLU A 88 -14.55 -0.24 9.56
C GLU A 88 -15.30 -0.94 8.43
N ILE A 89 -15.36 -0.30 7.26
CA ILE A 89 -16.00 -0.89 6.08
C ILE A 89 -15.24 -2.16 5.66
N ALA A 90 -13.91 -2.09 5.59
CA ALA A 90 -13.08 -3.21 5.18
C ALA A 90 -13.26 -4.44 6.08
N GLU A 91 -13.49 -4.25 7.38
CA GLU A 91 -13.74 -5.37 8.30
C GLU A 91 -14.98 -6.17 7.92
N THR A 92 -15.96 -5.55 7.26
CA THR A 92 -17.21 -6.22 6.87
C THR A 92 -17.11 -6.96 5.54
N LEU A 93 -16.06 -6.73 4.78
CA LEU A 93 -15.88 -7.31 3.45
C LEU A 93 -15.09 -8.61 3.52
N PRO A 94 -15.33 -9.57 2.60
CA PRO A 94 -14.51 -10.76 2.55
C PRO A 94 -13.11 -10.46 1.99
N GLY A 95 -12.10 -11.16 2.51
CA GLY A 95 -10.74 -11.04 2.06
C GLY A 95 -9.83 -10.32 3.04
N GLU A 96 -8.57 -10.21 2.67
CA GLU A 96 -7.56 -9.49 3.43
C GLU A 96 -7.54 -8.01 3.05
N ILE A 97 -7.08 -7.17 3.98
CA ILE A 97 -7.02 -5.71 3.78
C ILE A 97 -5.61 -5.35 3.32
N TYR A 98 -5.52 -4.70 2.17
CA TYR A 98 -4.27 -4.16 1.61
C TYR A 98 -4.35 -2.64 1.54
N ILE A 99 -3.37 -1.99 2.17
CA ILE A 99 -3.25 -0.52 2.16
C ILE A 99 -2.34 -0.17 0.99
N CYS A 100 -2.89 0.50 -0.01
CA CYS A 100 -2.23 0.69 -1.31
C CYS A 100 -1.78 2.13 -1.60
N GLY A 101 -1.89 3.03 -0.65
CA GLY A 101 -1.39 4.40 -0.80
C GLY A 101 -2.48 5.46 -0.86
N GLY A 102 -2.16 6.72 -1.07
CA GLY A 102 -0.78 7.22 -1.20
C GLY A 102 -0.11 7.61 0.11
N GLN A 103 0.72 8.63 0.03
CA GLN A 103 1.56 9.05 1.16
C GLN A 103 0.78 9.24 2.46
N LYS A 104 -0.31 10.02 2.42
CA LYS A 104 -1.10 10.30 3.62
C LYS A 104 -1.69 9.03 4.23
N ILE A 105 -2.19 8.13 3.39
CA ILE A 105 -2.78 6.86 3.85
C ILE A 105 -1.71 5.99 4.49
N TYR A 106 -0.52 5.93 3.92
CA TYR A 106 0.60 5.20 4.51
C TYR A 106 1.03 5.81 5.85
N GLU A 107 1.13 7.15 5.93
CA GLU A 107 1.48 7.83 7.17
C GLU A 107 0.49 7.51 8.29
N GLU A 108 -0.81 7.62 8.01
CA GLU A 108 -1.85 7.34 8.98
C GLU A 108 -1.87 5.87 9.40
N THR A 109 -1.61 4.96 8.45
CA THR A 109 -1.59 3.51 8.74
C THR A 109 -0.41 3.16 9.66
N LEU A 110 0.79 3.63 9.36
CA LEU A 110 1.95 3.35 10.18
C LEU A 110 1.87 4.02 11.56
N ALA A 111 1.08 5.09 11.69
CA ALA A 111 0.84 5.76 12.96
C ALA A 111 -0.18 5.05 13.85
N LEU A 112 -0.86 4.01 13.36
CA LEU A 112 -1.79 3.23 14.18
C LEU A 112 -1.02 2.54 15.32
N PRO A 113 -1.70 2.29 16.47
CA PRO A 113 -1.03 1.67 17.62
C PRO A 113 -0.30 0.39 17.24
N ALA A 114 0.85 0.17 17.86
CA ALA A 114 1.68 -1.02 17.59
C ALA A 114 0.96 -2.34 17.91
N SER A 115 -0.10 -2.28 18.73
CA SER A 115 -0.96 -3.44 19.01
C SER A 115 -1.79 -3.86 17.80
N ARG A 116 -1.97 -3.00 16.79
CA ARG A 116 -2.64 -3.38 15.55
C ARG A 116 -1.71 -4.26 14.71
N PRO A 117 -2.07 -5.51 14.42
CA PRO A 117 -1.23 -6.36 13.56
C PRO A 117 -1.06 -5.75 12.18
N LEU A 118 0.19 -5.59 11.75
CA LEU A 118 0.53 -4.95 10.49
C LEU A 118 1.70 -5.67 9.84
N ARG A 119 1.52 -6.07 8.59
CA ARG A 119 2.57 -6.61 7.74
C ARG A 119 2.89 -5.60 6.64
N LEU A 120 4.17 -5.38 6.42
CA LEU A 120 4.66 -4.49 5.38
C LEU A 120 5.29 -5.33 4.27
N TYR A 121 4.68 -5.29 3.09
CA TYR A 121 5.27 -5.81 1.86
C TYR A 121 5.96 -4.63 1.19
N LEU A 122 7.27 -4.58 1.33
CA LEU A 122 8.08 -3.48 0.85
C LEU A 122 8.98 -3.95 -0.28
N THR A 123 8.86 -3.32 -1.44
CA THR A 123 9.85 -3.45 -2.50
C THR A 123 10.80 -2.27 -2.38
N LEU A 124 12.01 -2.54 -1.91
CA LEU A 124 13.01 -1.51 -1.70
C LEU A 124 13.91 -1.41 -2.93
N LEU A 125 13.79 -0.30 -3.62
CA LEU A 125 14.59 0.02 -4.80
C LEU A 125 15.93 0.59 -4.36
N HIS A 126 17.02 -0.07 -4.73
CA HIS A 126 18.39 0.34 -4.33
C HIS A 126 18.90 1.48 -5.21
N ALA A 127 18.28 2.64 -5.03
CA ALA A 127 18.61 3.87 -5.73
C ALA A 127 18.05 5.04 -4.95
N GLU A 128 18.60 6.22 -5.18
CA GLU A 128 18.02 7.46 -4.73
C GLU A 128 17.50 8.21 -5.95
N ILE A 129 16.22 8.54 -5.93
CA ILE A 129 15.53 9.17 -7.06
C ILE A 129 14.80 10.41 -6.54
N PRO A 130 14.86 11.55 -7.24
CA PRO A 130 14.08 12.72 -6.84
C PRO A 130 12.58 12.44 -6.96
N GLY A 131 11.82 12.94 -5.98
CA GLY A 131 10.37 12.82 -5.99
C GLY A 131 9.73 13.74 -4.98
N ASP A 132 8.40 13.76 -4.98
CA ASP A 132 7.61 14.66 -4.12
C ASP A 132 6.59 13.91 -3.26
N ARG A 133 6.53 12.60 -3.36
CA ARG A 133 5.72 11.74 -2.48
C ARG A 133 6.62 10.70 -1.86
N PHE A 134 6.45 10.49 -0.57
CA PHE A 134 7.35 9.64 0.22
C PHE A 134 6.59 8.61 1.03
N PHE A 135 7.20 7.45 1.20
CA PHE A 135 6.77 6.48 2.20
C PHE A 135 7.31 6.92 3.57
N PRO A 136 6.54 6.77 4.66
CA PRO A 136 7.03 7.10 5.99
C PRO A 136 8.30 6.35 6.35
N ASP A 137 9.09 6.90 7.28
CA ASP A 137 10.30 6.23 7.73
C ASP A 137 9.94 5.03 8.63
N TRP A 138 9.72 3.89 7.99
CA TRP A 138 9.35 2.65 8.69
C TRP A 138 10.46 2.16 9.63
N ARG A 139 11.69 2.54 9.38
CA ARG A 139 12.85 2.13 10.18
C ARG A 139 12.80 2.65 11.61
N GLN A 140 11.96 3.63 11.89
CA GLN A 140 11.73 4.12 13.24
C GLN A 140 10.89 3.16 14.10
N GLN A 141 10.25 2.19 13.48
CA GLN A 141 9.50 1.14 14.17
C GLN A 141 10.30 -0.17 14.16
N ARG A 142 9.85 -1.13 14.95
CA ARG A 142 10.52 -2.42 15.06
C ARG A 142 9.79 -3.47 14.25
N TRP A 143 10.55 -4.26 13.50
CA TRP A 143 10.01 -5.25 12.57
C TRP A 143 10.73 -6.59 12.72
N THR A 144 9.98 -7.68 12.48
CA THR A 144 10.55 -9.00 12.25
C THR A 144 10.54 -9.26 10.75
N GLU A 145 11.68 -9.54 10.17
CA GLU A 145 11.75 -9.88 8.75
C GLU A 145 11.22 -11.31 8.55
N ILE A 146 10.16 -11.43 7.74
CA ILE A 146 9.52 -12.70 7.44
C ILE A 146 10.12 -13.33 6.18
N SER A 147 10.37 -12.51 5.16
CA SER A 147 11.00 -12.99 3.93
C SER A 147 11.78 -11.87 3.26
N ARG A 148 12.76 -12.30 2.46
CA ARG A 148 13.61 -11.41 1.68
C ARG A 148 13.93 -12.09 0.36
N ARG A 149 13.74 -11.38 -0.75
CA ARG A 149 14.15 -11.87 -2.06
C ARG A 149 14.76 -10.71 -2.86
N GLU A 150 16.01 -10.87 -3.24
CA GLU A 150 16.70 -9.89 -4.06
C GLU A 150 16.39 -10.15 -5.54
N SER A 151 16.27 -9.08 -6.32
CA SER A 151 16.02 -9.14 -7.74
C SER A 151 16.65 -7.93 -8.44
N ALA A 152 16.65 -7.97 -9.75
CA ALA A 152 17.18 -6.86 -10.57
C ALA A 152 16.59 -6.92 -11.97
N ASP A 153 16.52 -5.76 -12.61
CA ASP A 153 16.34 -5.66 -14.05
C ASP A 153 17.53 -4.90 -14.64
N LYS A 154 17.43 -4.52 -15.90
CA LYS A 154 18.54 -3.80 -16.57
C LYS A 154 18.79 -2.41 -16.00
N ASN A 155 17.83 -1.83 -15.27
CA ASN A 155 17.91 -0.46 -14.76
C ASN A 155 18.17 -0.39 -13.27
N PHE A 156 17.63 -1.35 -12.48
CA PHE A 156 17.61 -1.26 -11.03
C PHE A 156 17.86 -2.61 -10.36
N ARG A 157 18.42 -2.54 -9.16
CA ARG A 157 18.39 -3.64 -8.18
C ARG A 157 17.36 -3.30 -7.11
N TYR A 158 16.65 -4.31 -6.63
CA TYR A 158 15.64 -4.12 -5.61
C TYR A 158 15.46 -5.38 -4.78
N THR A 159 14.86 -5.22 -3.61
CA THR A 159 14.62 -6.32 -2.65
C THR A 159 13.15 -6.35 -2.29
N PHE A 160 12.52 -7.51 -2.41
CA PHE A 160 11.18 -7.76 -1.90
C PHE A 160 11.30 -8.18 -0.44
N LEU A 161 10.70 -7.41 0.46
CA LEU A 161 10.68 -7.66 1.89
C LEU A 161 9.27 -7.89 2.39
N ALA A 162 9.09 -8.83 3.30
CA ALA A 162 7.88 -8.93 4.10
C ALA A 162 8.29 -8.78 5.56
N LEU A 163 7.74 -7.79 6.23
CA LEU A 163 8.10 -7.41 7.60
C LEU A 163 6.85 -7.38 8.46
N ASP A 164 6.89 -8.04 9.62
CA ASP A 164 5.81 -7.96 10.59
C ASP A 164 6.19 -6.96 11.69
N ARG A 165 5.30 -6.02 11.96
CA ARG A 165 5.53 -5.02 13.00
C ARG A 165 5.49 -5.69 14.38
N ILE A 166 6.52 -5.42 15.19
CA ILE A 166 6.60 -5.95 16.54
C ILE A 166 5.73 -5.09 17.44
N PRO A 167 4.74 -5.69 18.16
CA PRO A 167 3.97 -4.95 19.17
C PRO A 167 4.90 -4.47 20.29
N THR A 168 4.60 -3.27 20.85
CA THR A 168 5.38 -2.70 21.96
C THR A 168 4.53 -2.61 23.21
#